data_b4867832bc49ef8bac213fdb1cc6dd77
#
_entry.id   b4867832bc49ef8bac213fdb1cc6dd77
#
_cell.length_a   1.000
_cell.length_b   1.000
_cell.length_c   1.000
_cell.angle_alpha   90.00
_cell.angle_beta   90.00
_cell.angle_gamma   90.00
#
_symmetry.space_group_name_H-M   'P 1'
#
loop_
_entity.id
_entity.type
_entity.pdbx_description
1 polymer ?
#
loop_
_entity_poly.entity_id
_entity_poly.type
_entity_poly.pdbx_seq_one_letter_code
_entity_poly.pdbx_strand_id
1 'polypeptide(L)'
;PLALELACWGANDPQSLAWLDPPPLPTLTQAKELLYRLEAIDERGHATPIGRRMASLGTHPRLAHMIERGAALGLVDLACDIAGLVSERDPLRAQGTQRDPDLRHRVDVLRGAAAPAGFTVDGRALQQVRRASELLARRVSGDDSARTPIQPQLARDQATGLLLAFAYPDRIGMARDGEGGRYVLSQGRGAVLPGPSALARSEFIVAAEIDAGEREAKLYLAAPLERALLEKHFGSLITDQDEVAWDSRTAAVVARRVKRLGALVLEQ
;
A
#
# COMPACT_ATOMS: atom_id res chain seq x y z
N PRO A 1 4.79 -13.76 3.43
CA PRO A 1 6.02 -14.40 2.85
C PRO A 1 5.84 -15.90 2.66
N LEU A 2 5.59 -16.67 3.74
CA LEU A 2 5.53 -18.14 3.69
C LEU A 2 4.65 -18.69 2.56
N ALA A 3 3.44 -18.18 2.36
CA ALA A 3 2.54 -18.64 1.31
C ALA A 3 3.11 -18.45 -0.11
N LEU A 4 3.90 -17.40 -0.34
CA LEU A 4 4.58 -17.15 -1.62
C LEU A 4 5.73 -18.13 -1.83
N GLU A 5 6.53 -18.40 -0.79
CA GLU A 5 7.60 -19.39 -0.85
C GLU A 5 7.04 -20.79 -1.17
N LEU A 6 5.96 -21.19 -0.50
CA LEU A 6 5.28 -22.46 -0.77
C LEU A 6 4.78 -22.55 -2.21
N ALA A 7 4.20 -21.47 -2.74
CA ALA A 7 3.77 -21.41 -4.14
C ALA A 7 4.95 -21.50 -5.12
N CYS A 8 6.10 -20.90 -4.80
CA CYS A 8 7.32 -21.01 -5.61
C CYS A 8 7.90 -22.42 -5.60
N TRP A 9 7.79 -23.16 -4.49
CA TRP A 9 8.21 -24.56 -4.40
C TRP A 9 7.22 -25.54 -5.03
N GLY A 10 6.02 -25.08 -5.42
CA GLY A 10 4.96 -25.94 -5.93
C GLY A 10 4.24 -26.75 -4.85
N ALA A 11 4.40 -26.37 -3.57
CA ALA A 11 3.72 -26.99 -2.44
C ALA A 11 2.28 -26.45 -2.32
N ASN A 12 1.37 -26.97 -3.15
CA ASN A 12 -0.03 -26.51 -3.19
C ASN A 12 -0.83 -26.90 -1.95
N ASP A 13 -0.47 -28.02 -1.31
CA ASP A 13 -1.02 -28.46 -0.03
C ASP A 13 0.04 -28.35 1.07
N PRO A 14 0.02 -27.25 1.85
CA PRO A 14 0.93 -27.05 2.97
C PRO A 14 0.80 -28.12 4.06
N GLN A 15 -0.35 -28.78 4.19
CA GLN A 15 -0.58 -29.81 5.21
C GLN A 15 0.22 -31.09 4.93
N SER A 16 0.62 -31.30 3.67
CA SER A 16 1.46 -32.43 3.29
C SER A 16 2.93 -32.32 3.74
N LEU A 17 3.33 -31.12 4.22
CA LEU A 17 4.69 -30.88 4.70
C LEU A 17 4.83 -31.23 6.19
N ALA A 18 6.01 -31.70 6.59
CA ALA A 18 6.32 -32.00 7.99
C ALA A 18 6.61 -30.70 8.77
N TRP A 19 5.56 -30.11 9.34
CA TRP A 19 5.67 -28.93 10.20
C TRP A 19 5.88 -29.33 11.66
N LEU A 20 6.68 -28.55 12.39
CA LEU A 20 6.66 -28.60 13.84
C LEU A 20 5.33 -28.02 14.35
N ASP A 21 4.97 -26.81 13.83
CA ASP A 21 3.68 -26.15 14.07
C ASP A 21 3.09 -25.73 12.72
N PRO A 22 2.03 -26.37 12.22
CA PRO A 22 1.46 -26.04 10.92
C PRO A 22 0.79 -24.65 10.95
N PRO A 23 0.91 -23.88 9.84
CA PRO A 23 0.27 -22.56 9.76
C PRO A 23 -1.27 -22.72 9.83
N PRO A 24 -1.98 -21.84 10.58
CA PRO A 24 -3.44 -21.86 10.65
C PRO A 24 -4.07 -21.69 9.27
N LEU A 25 -4.98 -22.58 8.90
CA LEU A 25 -5.65 -22.58 7.59
C LEU A 25 -6.31 -21.23 7.23
N PRO A 26 -7.05 -20.56 8.15
CA PRO A 26 -7.66 -19.27 7.83
C PRO A 26 -6.61 -18.20 7.45
N THR A 27 -5.49 -18.16 8.16
CA THR A 27 -4.39 -17.22 7.89
C THR A 27 -3.75 -17.51 6.53
N LEU A 28 -3.59 -18.78 6.19
CA LEU A 28 -3.02 -19.19 4.90
C LEU A 28 -3.97 -18.86 3.74
N THR A 29 -5.28 -19.05 3.92
CA THR A 29 -6.30 -18.68 2.93
C THR A 29 -6.26 -17.17 2.67
N GLN A 30 -6.27 -16.34 3.71
CA GLN A 30 -6.14 -14.89 3.59
C GLN A 30 -4.83 -14.48 2.89
N ALA A 31 -3.73 -15.17 3.19
CA ALA A 31 -2.45 -14.93 2.53
C ALA A 31 -2.50 -15.26 1.04
N LYS A 32 -3.13 -16.38 0.64
CA LYS A 32 -3.33 -16.75 -0.77
C LYS A 32 -4.22 -15.75 -1.51
N GLU A 33 -5.32 -15.31 -0.89
CA GLU A 33 -6.18 -14.26 -1.46
C GLU A 33 -5.41 -12.95 -1.70
N LEU A 34 -4.57 -12.55 -0.74
CA LEU A 34 -3.71 -11.39 -0.92
C LEU A 34 -2.72 -11.60 -2.07
N LEU A 35 -2.03 -12.74 -2.13
CA LEU A 35 -1.07 -13.04 -3.20
C LEU A 35 -1.73 -13.07 -4.58
N TYR A 36 -2.94 -13.57 -4.69
CA TYR A 36 -3.73 -13.53 -5.92
C TYR A 36 -4.02 -12.09 -6.35
N ARG A 37 -4.48 -11.23 -5.41
CA ARG A 37 -4.72 -9.80 -5.68
C ARG A 37 -3.45 -9.03 -6.07
N LEU A 38 -2.29 -9.49 -5.59
CA LEU A 38 -0.97 -8.95 -5.96
C LEU A 38 -0.39 -9.62 -7.22
N GLU A 39 -1.18 -10.41 -7.97
CA GLU A 39 -0.75 -11.11 -9.17
C GLU A 39 0.47 -12.05 -8.94
N ALA A 40 0.76 -12.37 -7.69
CA ALA A 40 1.90 -13.22 -7.32
C ALA A 40 1.63 -14.73 -7.52
N ILE A 41 0.36 -15.12 -7.44
CA ILE A 41 -0.09 -16.48 -7.75
C ILE A 41 -1.28 -16.44 -8.72
N ASP A 42 -1.45 -17.52 -9.48
CA ASP A 42 -2.59 -17.72 -10.35
C ASP A 42 -3.81 -18.30 -9.58
N GLU A 43 -4.93 -18.51 -10.28
CA GLU A 43 -6.17 -19.09 -9.71
C GLU A 43 -5.96 -20.50 -9.14
N ARG A 44 -4.93 -21.23 -9.58
CA ARG A 44 -4.56 -22.55 -9.11
C ARG A 44 -3.60 -22.52 -7.93
N GLY A 45 -3.16 -21.30 -7.52
CA GLY A 45 -2.21 -21.09 -6.44
C GLY A 45 -0.74 -21.25 -6.82
N HIS A 46 -0.41 -21.38 -8.11
CA HIS A 46 0.98 -21.47 -8.57
C HIS A 46 1.60 -20.07 -8.67
N ALA A 47 2.90 -19.98 -8.34
CA ALA A 47 3.64 -18.73 -8.46
C ALA A 47 3.74 -18.28 -9.93
N THR A 48 3.30 -17.05 -10.20
CA THR A 48 3.46 -16.39 -11.49
C THR A 48 4.92 -15.96 -11.72
N PRO A 49 5.32 -15.57 -12.93
CA PRO A 49 6.64 -14.93 -13.15
C PRO A 49 6.88 -13.71 -12.25
N ILE A 50 5.85 -12.88 -12.04
CA ILE A 50 5.91 -11.74 -11.09
C ILE A 50 6.11 -12.25 -9.67
N GLY A 51 5.34 -13.25 -9.24
CA GLY A 51 5.47 -13.84 -7.90
C GLY A 51 6.86 -14.38 -7.60
N ARG A 52 7.51 -15.04 -8.57
CA ARG A 52 8.89 -15.51 -8.41
C ARG A 52 9.89 -14.36 -8.23
N ARG A 53 9.76 -13.28 -9.03
CA ARG A 53 10.60 -12.09 -8.83
C ARG A 53 10.33 -11.43 -7.48
N MET A 54 9.06 -11.36 -7.05
CA MET A 54 8.71 -10.87 -5.72
C MET A 54 9.35 -11.69 -4.60
N ALA A 55 9.39 -13.02 -4.73
CA ALA A 55 10.04 -13.91 -3.76
C ALA A 55 11.55 -13.65 -3.68
N SER A 56 12.24 -13.44 -4.82
CA SER A 56 13.69 -13.18 -4.85
C SER A 56 14.10 -11.89 -4.13
N LEU A 57 13.19 -10.92 -4.00
CA LEU A 57 13.47 -9.68 -3.26
C LEU A 57 13.62 -9.91 -1.74
N GLY A 58 13.10 -11.02 -1.20
CA GLY A 58 13.24 -11.36 0.23
C GLY A 58 12.63 -10.32 1.18
N THR A 59 11.55 -9.67 0.77
CA THR A 59 10.78 -8.72 1.58
C THR A 59 9.31 -9.14 1.65
N HIS A 60 8.49 -8.37 2.38
CA HIS A 60 7.05 -8.66 2.45
C HIS A 60 6.41 -8.59 1.04
N PRO A 61 5.53 -9.54 0.63
CA PRO A 61 4.96 -9.58 -0.72
C PRO A 61 4.32 -8.27 -1.18
N ARG A 62 3.69 -7.52 -0.30
CA ARG A 62 3.12 -6.20 -0.62
C ARG A 62 4.20 -5.21 -1.09
N LEU A 63 5.34 -5.19 -0.39
CA LEU A 63 6.46 -4.30 -0.72
C LEU A 63 7.20 -4.79 -1.97
N ALA A 64 7.34 -6.10 -2.13
CA ALA A 64 7.89 -6.70 -3.33
C ALA A 64 7.04 -6.35 -4.57
N HIS A 65 5.71 -6.45 -4.49
CA HIS A 65 4.80 -6.03 -5.55
C HIS A 65 4.94 -4.54 -5.89
N MET A 66 5.00 -3.68 -4.86
CA MET A 66 5.25 -2.24 -5.05
C MET A 66 6.55 -1.97 -5.82
N ILE A 67 7.63 -2.67 -5.45
CA ILE A 67 8.92 -2.52 -6.11
C ILE A 67 8.84 -3.00 -7.58
N GLU A 68 8.21 -4.15 -7.85
CA GLU A 68 8.01 -4.66 -9.21
C GLU A 68 7.19 -3.69 -10.09
N ARG A 69 6.08 -3.14 -9.55
CA ARG A 69 5.26 -2.15 -10.26
C ARG A 69 6.00 -0.82 -10.42
N GLY A 70 6.76 -0.42 -9.41
CA GLY A 70 7.62 0.77 -9.46
C GLY A 70 8.72 0.65 -10.52
N ALA A 71 9.31 -0.52 -10.68
CA ALA A 71 10.31 -0.78 -11.71
C ALA A 71 9.75 -0.58 -13.12
N ALA A 72 8.51 -1.02 -13.37
CA ALA A 72 7.84 -0.78 -14.65
C ALA A 72 7.56 0.71 -14.94
N LEU A 73 7.63 1.58 -13.93
CA LEU A 73 7.45 3.03 -14.03
C LEU A 73 8.75 3.83 -13.92
N GLY A 74 9.91 3.17 -13.82
CA GLY A 74 11.20 3.84 -13.60
C GLY A 74 11.37 4.41 -12.19
N LEU A 75 10.64 3.90 -11.21
CA LEU A 75 10.56 4.41 -9.82
C LEU A 75 11.21 3.45 -8.80
N VAL A 76 12.18 2.62 -9.23
CA VAL A 76 12.82 1.58 -8.38
C VAL A 76 13.37 2.17 -7.09
N ASP A 77 14.17 3.24 -7.20
CA ASP A 77 14.85 3.83 -6.03
C ASP A 77 13.85 4.36 -5.02
N LEU A 78 12.77 5.02 -5.50
CA LEU A 78 11.72 5.50 -4.62
C LEU A 78 10.92 4.35 -3.99
N ALA A 79 10.63 3.30 -4.75
CA ALA A 79 9.94 2.13 -4.25
C ALA A 79 10.77 1.39 -3.17
N CYS A 80 12.09 1.27 -3.36
CA CYS A 80 13.00 0.71 -2.36
C CYS A 80 13.11 1.60 -1.10
N ASP A 81 13.13 2.92 -1.28
CA ASP A 81 13.09 3.89 -0.16
C ASP A 81 11.83 3.72 0.68
N ILE A 82 10.66 3.67 0.03
CA ILE A 82 9.37 3.46 0.70
C ILE A 82 9.34 2.09 1.39
N ALA A 83 9.84 1.04 0.74
CA ALA A 83 9.90 -0.30 1.34
C ALA A 83 10.78 -0.32 2.59
N GLY A 84 11.94 0.35 2.58
CA GLY A 84 12.80 0.53 3.75
C GLY A 84 12.10 1.31 4.86
N LEU A 85 11.43 2.42 4.54
CA LEU A 85 10.70 3.24 5.51
C LEU A 85 9.54 2.52 6.18
N VAL A 86 8.85 1.64 5.45
CA VAL A 86 7.71 0.86 5.98
C VAL A 86 8.18 -0.37 6.77
N SER A 87 9.36 -0.91 6.46
CA SER A 87 9.89 -2.12 7.12
C SER A 87 10.69 -1.85 8.38
N GLU A 88 11.33 -0.69 8.44
CA GLU A 88 12.25 -0.33 9.52
C GLU A 88 11.59 0.66 10.51
N ARG A 89 12.31 0.92 11.61
CA ARG A 89 11.84 1.90 12.59
C ARG A 89 11.76 3.30 11.98
N ASP A 90 10.66 4.02 12.26
CA ASP A 90 10.45 5.40 11.79
C ASP A 90 11.64 6.30 12.17
N PRO A 91 12.32 6.94 11.20
CA PRO A 91 13.41 7.86 11.47
C PRO A 91 12.95 9.20 12.04
N LEU A 92 11.67 9.57 11.99
CA LEU A 92 11.14 10.81 12.56
C LEU A 92 10.72 10.61 14.02
N ARG A 93 11.18 11.50 14.89
CA ARG A 93 10.85 11.56 16.32
C ARG A 93 10.13 12.86 16.63
N ALA A 94 8.90 12.76 17.12
CA ALA A 94 8.16 13.92 17.58
C ALA A 94 8.81 14.54 18.83
N GLN A 95 8.85 15.87 18.88
CA GLN A 95 9.26 16.65 20.06
C GLN A 95 8.04 16.95 20.94
N GLY A 96 7.20 15.95 21.24
CA GLY A 96 5.97 16.12 21.99
C GLY A 96 4.93 15.08 21.63
N THR A 97 3.65 15.46 21.71
CA THR A 97 2.51 14.58 21.43
C THR A 97 2.09 14.58 19.94
N GLN A 98 2.69 15.41 19.12
CA GLN A 98 2.37 15.51 17.70
C GLN A 98 2.67 14.20 16.98
N ARG A 99 1.84 13.88 16.00
CA ARG A 99 2.01 12.74 15.09
C ARG A 99 2.02 13.28 13.67
N ASP A 100 2.96 12.85 12.89
CA ASP A 100 3.00 13.14 11.47
C ASP A 100 2.78 11.85 10.68
N PRO A 101 1.59 11.63 10.12
CA PRO A 101 1.30 10.44 9.34
C PRO A 101 1.79 10.52 7.88
N ASP A 102 2.33 11.64 7.42
CA ASP A 102 2.70 11.82 6.01
C ASP A 102 4.04 11.13 5.68
N LEU A 103 3.96 10.06 4.87
CA LEU A 103 5.13 9.31 4.42
C LEU A 103 6.10 10.16 3.60
N ARG A 104 5.61 11.19 2.89
CA ARG A 104 6.45 12.04 2.03
C ARG A 104 7.54 12.74 2.83
N HIS A 105 7.24 13.18 4.04
CA HIS A 105 8.23 13.80 4.93
C HIS A 105 9.39 12.84 5.28
N ARG A 106 9.09 11.52 5.44
CA ARG A 106 10.14 10.52 5.67
C ARG A 106 10.99 10.28 4.43
N VAL A 107 10.35 10.25 3.25
CA VAL A 107 11.05 10.17 1.96
C VAL A 107 11.97 11.37 1.77
N ASP A 108 11.49 12.58 2.06
CA ASP A 108 12.29 13.80 1.94
C ASP A 108 13.50 13.80 2.89
N VAL A 109 13.30 13.41 4.16
CA VAL A 109 14.38 13.28 5.14
C VAL A 109 15.38 12.20 4.74
N LEU A 110 14.93 11.06 4.22
CA LEU A 110 15.82 10.00 3.73
C LEU A 110 16.73 10.53 2.60
N ARG A 111 16.21 11.45 1.79
CA ARG A 111 16.90 12.10 0.67
C ARG A 111 17.63 13.40 1.04
N GLY A 112 17.76 13.68 2.33
CA GLY A 112 18.61 14.76 2.84
C GLY A 112 17.90 16.06 3.18
N ALA A 113 16.56 16.11 3.11
CA ALA A 113 15.82 17.27 3.60
C ALA A 113 15.87 17.36 5.15
N ALA A 114 15.63 18.54 5.68
CA ALA A 114 15.47 18.75 7.11
C ALA A 114 14.18 18.10 7.63
N ALA A 115 14.16 17.72 8.91
CA ALA A 115 12.94 17.26 9.56
C ALA A 115 11.88 18.36 9.58
N PRO A 116 10.59 18.02 9.48
CA PRO A 116 9.50 18.97 9.67
C PRO A 116 9.55 19.63 11.04
N ALA A 117 8.93 20.82 11.17
CA ALA A 117 8.86 21.54 12.44
C ALA A 117 8.22 20.65 13.53
N GLY A 118 8.83 20.60 14.73
CA GLY A 118 8.38 19.78 15.84
C GLY A 118 8.87 18.32 15.78
N PHE A 119 9.74 17.98 14.84
CA PHE A 119 10.35 16.65 14.72
C PHE A 119 11.87 16.71 14.67
N THR A 120 12.50 15.62 15.08
CA THR A 120 13.95 15.38 14.94
C THR A 120 14.20 14.08 14.20
N VAL A 121 15.41 13.94 13.65
CA VAL A 121 15.83 12.73 12.93
C VAL A 121 16.60 11.81 13.87
N ASP A 122 16.13 10.57 13.99
CA ASP A 122 16.91 9.48 14.58
C ASP A 122 17.93 8.97 13.55
N GLY A 123 19.18 9.37 13.68
CA GLY A 123 20.23 9.05 12.72
C GLY A 123 20.51 7.55 12.60
N ARG A 124 20.29 6.75 13.68
CA ARG A 124 20.46 5.29 13.62
C ARG A 124 19.34 4.64 12.81
N ALA A 125 18.09 5.02 13.09
CA ALA A 125 16.94 4.54 12.32
C ALA A 125 17.07 4.93 10.85
N LEU A 126 17.46 6.17 10.55
CA LEU A 126 17.67 6.63 9.18
C LEU A 126 18.75 5.80 8.44
N GLN A 127 19.84 5.44 9.13
CA GLN A 127 20.87 4.58 8.53
C GLN A 127 20.37 3.15 8.29
N GLN A 128 19.52 2.60 9.16
CA GLN A 128 18.91 1.28 8.94
C GLN A 128 18.01 1.30 7.70
N VAL A 129 17.15 2.33 7.57
CA VAL A 129 16.32 2.53 6.39
C VAL A 129 17.17 2.60 5.10
N ARG A 130 18.25 3.40 5.10
CA ARG A 130 19.14 3.50 3.93
C ARG A 130 19.73 2.15 3.53
N ARG A 131 20.24 1.37 4.51
CA ARG A 131 20.80 0.03 4.24
C ARG A 131 19.75 -0.93 3.68
N ALA A 132 18.52 -0.90 4.21
CA ALA A 132 17.43 -1.72 3.72
C ALA A 132 17.04 -1.33 2.28
N SER A 133 16.91 -0.03 1.99
CA SER A 133 16.65 0.50 0.65
C SER A 133 17.73 0.08 -0.35
N GLU A 134 19.01 0.29 -0.01
CA GLU A 134 20.15 -0.09 -0.86
C GLU A 134 20.21 -1.60 -1.13
N LEU A 135 19.92 -2.43 -0.12
CA LEU A 135 19.90 -3.89 -0.28
C LEU A 135 18.81 -4.31 -1.27
N LEU A 136 17.60 -3.74 -1.15
CA LEU A 136 16.51 -4.01 -2.08
C LEU A 136 16.86 -3.55 -3.50
N ALA A 137 17.41 -2.34 -3.66
CA ALA A 137 17.81 -1.81 -4.96
C ALA A 137 18.86 -2.71 -5.65
N ARG A 138 19.84 -3.24 -4.89
CA ARG A 138 20.83 -4.19 -5.43
C ARG A 138 20.20 -5.50 -5.90
N ARG A 139 19.19 -6.02 -5.17
CA ARG A 139 18.48 -7.25 -5.55
C ARG A 139 17.68 -7.06 -6.83
N VAL A 140 17.02 -5.90 -6.97
CA VAL A 140 16.31 -5.54 -8.22
C VAL A 140 17.28 -5.47 -9.40
N SER A 141 18.44 -4.82 -9.23
CA SER A 141 19.43 -4.64 -10.29
C SER A 141 20.12 -5.95 -10.68
N GLY A 142 20.26 -6.89 -9.74
CA GLY A 142 20.89 -8.19 -10.00
C GLY A 142 20.06 -9.13 -10.90
N ASP A 143 18.75 -8.94 -10.93
CA ASP A 143 17.82 -9.73 -11.76
C ASP A 143 17.56 -9.11 -13.14
N ASP A 144 18.18 -7.97 -13.45
CA ASP A 144 17.72 -7.06 -14.51
C ASP A 144 18.73 -6.71 -15.58
N SER A 145 19.38 -7.72 -16.17
CA SER A 145 20.22 -7.50 -17.37
C SER A 145 19.45 -7.03 -18.63
N ALA A 146 18.12 -6.89 -18.57
CA ALA A 146 17.24 -6.63 -19.72
C ALA A 146 16.30 -5.41 -19.61
N ARG A 147 16.26 -4.68 -18.47
CA ARG A 147 15.35 -3.53 -18.33
C ARG A 147 15.96 -2.25 -18.92
N THR A 148 15.32 -1.71 -19.95
CA THR A 148 15.66 -0.38 -20.46
C THR A 148 15.36 0.67 -19.36
N PRO A 149 16.29 1.60 -19.06
CA PRO A 149 16.01 2.65 -18.09
C PRO A 149 14.81 3.50 -18.53
N ILE A 150 13.77 3.49 -17.74
CA ILE A 150 12.58 4.33 -17.95
C ILE A 150 12.75 5.58 -17.11
N GLN A 151 12.64 6.75 -17.72
CA GLN A 151 12.64 8.01 -16.95
C GLN A 151 11.28 8.16 -16.23
N PRO A 152 11.27 8.45 -14.93
CA PRO A 152 10.03 8.67 -14.21
C PRO A 152 9.32 9.92 -14.72
N GLN A 153 8.02 9.78 -15.04
CA GLN A 153 7.18 10.88 -15.54
C GLN A 153 6.36 11.56 -14.42
N LEU A 154 6.49 11.05 -13.19
CA LEU A 154 5.71 11.51 -12.05
C LEU A 154 6.58 12.30 -11.07
N ALA A 155 6.03 13.38 -10.52
CA ALA A 155 6.63 14.06 -9.38
C ALA A 155 6.71 13.09 -8.18
N ARG A 156 7.74 13.27 -7.33
CA ARG A 156 7.99 12.38 -6.18
C ARG A 156 6.77 12.23 -5.27
N ASP A 157 6.09 13.34 -4.98
CA ASP A 157 4.92 13.36 -4.11
C ASP A 157 3.77 12.51 -4.67
N GLN A 158 3.50 12.62 -5.96
CA GLN A 158 2.50 11.82 -6.68
C GLN A 158 2.91 10.34 -6.72
N ALA A 159 4.19 10.08 -7.03
CA ALA A 159 4.75 8.75 -7.11
C ALA A 159 4.71 8.02 -5.75
N THR A 160 4.91 8.73 -4.63
CA THR A 160 4.89 8.13 -3.28
C THR A 160 3.52 7.50 -2.99
N GLY A 161 2.43 8.22 -3.23
CA GLY A 161 1.08 7.69 -3.03
C GLY A 161 0.73 6.55 -3.98
N LEU A 162 1.11 6.66 -5.25
CA LEU A 162 0.89 5.60 -6.25
C LEU A 162 1.63 4.32 -5.89
N LEU A 163 2.91 4.41 -5.54
CA LEU A 163 3.71 3.25 -5.13
C LEU A 163 3.10 2.59 -3.89
N LEU A 164 2.72 3.39 -2.88
CA LEU A 164 2.08 2.86 -1.70
C LEU A 164 0.76 2.15 -2.02
N ALA A 165 -0.01 2.64 -3.00
CA ALA A 165 -1.25 2.00 -3.45
C ALA A 165 -1.01 0.62 -4.08
N PHE A 166 0.11 0.40 -4.77
CA PHE A 166 0.48 -0.94 -5.25
C PHE A 166 0.77 -1.91 -4.10
N ALA A 167 1.30 -1.44 -2.96
CA ALA A 167 1.50 -2.29 -1.78
C ALA A 167 0.19 -2.56 -1.04
N TYR A 168 -0.69 -1.56 -0.95
CA TYR A 168 -1.87 -1.57 -0.10
C TYR A 168 -3.15 -1.15 -0.84
N PRO A 169 -3.56 -1.84 -1.92
CA PRO A 169 -4.76 -1.48 -2.67
C PRO A 169 -6.04 -1.60 -1.84
N ASP A 170 -6.05 -2.49 -0.86
CA ASP A 170 -7.13 -2.68 0.12
C ASP A 170 -7.21 -1.56 1.18
N ARG A 171 -6.20 -0.67 1.24
CA ARG A 171 -6.12 0.44 2.19
C ARG A 171 -6.11 1.82 1.50
N ILE A 172 -6.57 1.88 0.26
CA ILE A 172 -6.91 3.15 -0.39
C ILE A 172 -8.13 3.70 0.35
N GLY A 173 -8.04 4.93 0.82
CA GLY A 173 -9.09 5.61 1.56
C GLY A 173 -9.60 6.84 0.83
N MET A 174 -10.91 7.06 0.87
CA MET A 174 -11.57 8.26 0.36
C MET A 174 -12.06 9.11 1.52
N ALA A 175 -11.86 10.43 1.44
CA ALA A 175 -12.29 11.39 2.43
C ALA A 175 -13.82 11.34 2.61
N ARG A 176 -14.27 11.47 3.85
CA ARG A 176 -15.70 11.67 4.16
C ARG A 176 -16.06 13.13 4.00
N ASP A 177 -17.19 13.39 3.37
CA ASP A 177 -17.71 14.75 3.19
C ASP A 177 -17.92 15.44 4.53
N GLY A 178 -17.41 16.68 4.65
CA GLY A 178 -17.57 17.54 5.84
C GLY A 178 -16.75 17.13 7.07
N GLU A 179 -16.01 16.01 7.02
CA GLU A 179 -15.25 15.51 8.17
C GLU A 179 -13.74 15.49 7.86
N GLY A 180 -13.07 16.64 7.95
CA GLY A 180 -11.63 16.75 7.69
C GLY A 180 -10.80 15.70 8.45
N GLY A 181 -9.98 14.95 7.72
CA GLY A 181 -9.09 13.93 8.29
C GLY A 181 -9.75 12.58 8.59
N ARG A 182 -11.00 12.36 8.19
CA ARG A 182 -11.69 11.05 8.26
C ARG A 182 -11.86 10.45 6.89
N TYR A 183 -11.66 9.16 6.79
CA TYR A 183 -11.64 8.40 5.56
C TYR A 183 -12.44 7.10 5.69
N VAL A 184 -12.93 6.61 4.56
CA VAL A 184 -13.39 5.22 4.42
C VAL A 184 -12.36 4.50 3.57
N LEU A 185 -11.86 3.35 4.03
CA LEU A 185 -10.93 2.52 3.28
C LEU A 185 -11.68 1.63 2.29
N SER A 186 -11.03 1.21 1.21
CA SER A 186 -11.63 0.36 0.17
C SER A 186 -12.16 -0.98 0.69
N GLN A 187 -11.69 -1.43 1.85
CA GLN A 187 -12.24 -2.60 2.57
C GLN A 187 -13.46 -2.26 3.44
N GLY A 188 -13.98 -1.02 3.44
CA GLY A 188 -15.17 -0.59 4.17
C GLY A 188 -14.92 -0.07 5.59
N ARG A 189 -13.69 -0.12 6.09
CA ARG A 189 -13.34 0.34 7.43
C ARG A 189 -13.16 1.85 7.47
N GLY A 190 -13.66 2.51 8.53
CA GLY A 190 -13.35 3.90 8.82
C GLY A 190 -11.91 4.08 9.28
N ALA A 191 -11.30 5.21 8.92
CA ALA A 191 -9.96 5.58 9.35
C ALA A 191 -9.88 7.08 9.65
N VAL A 192 -9.04 7.48 10.62
CA VAL A 192 -8.91 8.86 11.09
C VAL A 192 -7.45 9.25 11.27
N LEU A 193 -7.12 10.47 10.87
CA LEU A 193 -5.80 11.06 11.15
C LEU A 193 -5.68 11.36 12.66
N PRO A 194 -4.51 11.13 13.27
CA PRO A 194 -4.31 11.27 14.72
C PRO A 194 -4.24 12.74 15.17
N GLY A 195 -4.29 13.70 14.26
CA GLY A 195 -4.20 15.12 14.52
C GLY A 195 -4.18 15.94 13.23
N PRO A 196 -3.95 17.25 13.32
CA PRO A 196 -3.81 18.11 12.15
C PRO A 196 -2.72 17.63 11.22
N SER A 197 -3.06 17.48 9.94
CA SER A 197 -2.12 17.04 8.90
C SER A 197 -2.54 17.62 7.54
N ALA A 198 -1.55 17.87 6.68
CA ALA A 198 -1.81 18.27 5.30
C ALA A 198 -2.62 17.20 4.53
N LEU A 199 -2.50 15.94 4.92
CA LEU A 199 -3.28 14.83 4.36
C LEU A 199 -4.79 15.03 4.49
N ALA A 200 -5.27 15.77 5.50
CA ALA A 200 -6.69 16.05 5.69
C ALA A 200 -7.38 16.77 4.51
N ARG A 201 -6.58 17.35 3.60
CA ARG A 201 -7.06 18.00 2.37
C ARG A 201 -7.08 17.08 1.16
N SER A 202 -6.57 15.86 1.29
CA SER A 202 -6.49 14.91 0.18
C SER A 202 -7.82 14.19 0.03
N GLU A 203 -8.33 14.13 -1.19
CA GLU A 203 -9.53 13.35 -1.53
C GLU A 203 -9.30 11.86 -1.30
N PHE A 204 -8.13 11.36 -1.74
CA PHE A 204 -7.70 9.99 -1.50
C PHE A 204 -6.37 9.95 -0.77
N ILE A 205 -6.23 8.94 0.07
CA ILE A 205 -4.99 8.57 0.74
C ILE A 205 -4.76 7.06 0.59
N VAL A 206 -3.53 6.65 0.83
CA VAL A 206 -3.20 5.22 1.01
C VAL A 206 -2.56 5.05 2.37
N ALA A 207 -3.06 4.12 3.18
CA ALA A 207 -2.57 3.85 4.52
C ALA A 207 -1.57 2.68 4.53
N ALA A 208 -0.32 2.94 4.94
CA ALA A 208 0.68 1.90 5.20
C ALA A 208 0.51 1.31 6.61
N GLU A 209 0.37 2.18 7.61
CA GLU A 209 0.20 1.76 9.00
C GLU A 209 -1.12 2.27 9.56
N ILE A 210 -1.88 1.34 10.10
CA ILE A 210 -3.15 1.58 10.78
C ILE A 210 -3.21 0.71 12.04
N ASP A 211 -3.88 1.20 13.09
CA ASP A 211 -4.14 0.36 14.25
C ASP A 211 -5.34 -0.58 14.05
N ALA A 212 -5.52 -1.45 15.04
CA ALA A 212 -6.63 -2.40 15.05
C ALA A 212 -7.90 -1.82 15.73
N GLY A 213 -8.01 -0.49 15.92
CA GLY A 213 -9.11 0.18 16.63
C GLY A 213 -10.50 -0.40 16.34
N GLU A 214 -11.39 -0.40 17.31
CA GLU A 214 -12.68 -1.13 17.20
C GLU A 214 -13.66 -0.51 16.20
N ARG A 215 -13.72 0.83 16.10
CA ARG A 215 -14.68 1.53 15.24
C ARG A 215 -14.00 2.21 14.04
N GLU A 216 -12.97 3.00 14.31
CA GLU A 216 -12.16 3.69 13.30
C GLU A 216 -10.69 3.40 13.56
N ALA A 217 -9.94 3.08 12.49
CA ALA A 217 -8.51 2.87 12.56
C ALA A 217 -7.79 4.21 12.65
N LYS A 218 -6.78 4.36 13.51
CA LYS A 218 -5.88 5.51 13.47
C LYS A 218 -4.83 5.31 12.39
N LEU A 219 -4.61 6.36 11.60
CA LEU A 219 -3.62 6.38 10.53
C LEU A 219 -2.27 6.82 11.10
N TYR A 220 -1.29 5.92 11.14
CA TYR A 220 0.06 6.25 11.62
C TYR A 220 1.02 6.57 10.49
N LEU A 221 0.80 5.99 9.31
CA LEU A 221 1.60 6.28 8.12
C LEU A 221 0.73 6.17 6.87
N ALA A 222 0.70 7.24 6.06
CA ALA A 222 -0.10 7.32 4.85
C ALA A 222 0.53 8.27 3.83
N ALA A 223 0.08 8.22 2.59
CA ALA A 223 0.43 9.19 1.55
C ALA A 223 -0.82 9.58 0.76
N PRO A 224 -0.88 10.81 0.18
CA PRO A 224 -1.98 11.21 -0.69
C PRO A 224 -1.92 10.47 -2.01
N LEU A 225 -3.08 10.19 -2.60
CA LEU A 225 -3.20 9.58 -3.92
C LEU A 225 -4.10 10.48 -4.80
N GLU A 226 -3.65 10.79 -5.99
CA GLU A 226 -4.45 11.57 -6.93
C GLU A 226 -5.47 10.68 -7.65
N ARG A 227 -6.70 11.19 -7.84
CA ARG A 227 -7.79 10.50 -8.54
C ARG A 227 -7.37 9.99 -9.91
N ALA A 228 -6.70 10.82 -10.72
CA ALA A 228 -6.25 10.43 -12.04
C ALA A 228 -5.29 9.24 -12.04
N LEU A 229 -4.41 9.13 -11.02
CA LEU A 229 -3.51 7.98 -10.86
C LEU A 229 -4.27 6.74 -10.37
N LEU A 230 -5.24 6.93 -9.48
CA LEU A 230 -6.13 5.86 -9.04
C LEU A 230 -6.87 5.24 -10.24
N GLU A 231 -7.54 6.06 -11.03
CA GLU A 231 -8.32 5.61 -12.20
C GLU A 231 -7.42 4.95 -13.27
N LYS A 232 -6.26 5.54 -13.54
CA LYS A 232 -5.30 5.02 -14.53
C LYS A 232 -4.73 3.66 -14.15
N HIS A 233 -4.36 3.45 -12.89
CA HIS A 233 -3.59 2.26 -12.47
C HIS A 233 -4.43 1.20 -11.77
N PHE A 234 -5.61 1.56 -11.27
CA PHE A 234 -6.51 0.65 -10.55
C PHE A 234 -7.89 0.55 -11.21
N GLY A 235 -8.04 1.04 -12.45
CA GLY A 235 -9.29 0.99 -13.19
C GLY A 235 -9.89 -0.42 -13.32
N SER A 236 -9.05 -1.46 -13.39
CA SER A 236 -9.50 -2.86 -13.39
C SER A 236 -10.15 -3.31 -12.08
N LEU A 237 -9.90 -2.61 -10.98
CA LEU A 237 -10.52 -2.86 -9.67
C LEU A 237 -11.78 -2.01 -9.47
N ILE A 238 -12.05 -1.06 -10.36
CA ILE A 238 -13.25 -0.22 -10.32
C ILE A 238 -14.36 -0.98 -11.05
N THR A 239 -15.48 -1.17 -10.35
CA THR A 239 -16.65 -1.87 -10.88
C THR A 239 -17.81 -0.91 -11.06
N ASP A 240 -18.54 -1.03 -12.19
CA ASP A 240 -19.81 -0.37 -12.41
C ASP A 240 -20.92 -1.28 -11.88
N GLN A 241 -21.76 -0.74 -10.99
CA GLN A 241 -22.87 -1.47 -10.38
C GLN A 241 -24.16 -0.66 -10.51
N ASP A 242 -25.25 -1.30 -10.92
CA ASP A 242 -26.58 -0.70 -10.87
C ASP A 242 -27.16 -0.97 -9.48
N GLU A 243 -27.35 0.09 -8.69
CA GLU A 243 -27.97 0.02 -7.35
C GLU A 243 -29.42 0.51 -7.44
N VAL A 244 -30.32 -0.28 -6.89
CA VAL A 244 -31.71 0.11 -6.68
C VAL A 244 -31.94 0.25 -5.19
N ALA A 245 -32.19 1.47 -4.74
CA ALA A 245 -32.38 1.77 -3.33
C ALA A 245 -33.61 2.67 -3.11
N TRP A 246 -34.22 2.52 -1.93
CA TRP A 246 -35.25 3.45 -1.48
C TRP A 246 -34.59 4.75 -0.97
N ASP A 247 -34.91 5.87 -1.64
CA ASP A 247 -34.53 7.20 -1.16
C ASP A 247 -35.62 7.75 -0.25
N SER A 248 -35.34 7.79 1.06
CA SER A 248 -36.28 8.28 2.07
C SER A 248 -36.57 9.78 1.94
N ARG A 249 -35.68 10.56 1.30
CA ARG A 249 -35.86 12.00 1.10
C ARG A 249 -36.87 12.30 0.00
N THR A 250 -36.84 11.52 -1.06
CA THR A 250 -37.76 11.67 -2.21
C THR A 250 -38.95 10.72 -2.13
N ALA A 251 -38.97 9.81 -1.14
CA ALA A 251 -39.96 8.74 -0.99
C ALA A 251 -40.16 7.93 -2.28
N ALA A 252 -39.06 7.64 -3.00
CA ALA A 252 -39.09 6.95 -4.29
C ALA A 252 -38.00 5.87 -4.35
N VAL A 253 -38.22 4.86 -5.21
CA VAL A 253 -37.17 3.92 -5.59
C VAL A 253 -36.30 4.59 -6.65
N VAL A 254 -35.00 4.72 -6.36
CA VAL A 254 -34.03 5.33 -7.26
C VAL A 254 -33.08 4.25 -7.76
N ALA A 255 -32.95 4.14 -9.09
CA ALA A 255 -31.90 3.35 -9.72
C ALA A 255 -30.74 4.27 -10.07
N ARG A 256 -29.54 3.92 -9.64
CA ARG A 256 -28.31 4.67 -9.89
C ARG A 256 -27.25 3.73 -10.43
N ARG A 257 -26.46 4.21 -11.38
CA ARG A 257 -25.20 3.56 -11.73
C ARG A 257 -24.10 4.12 -10.87
N VAL A 258 -23.40 3.25 -10.17
CA VAL A 258 -22.39 3.63 -9.16
C VAL A 258 -21.06 3.00 -9.55
N LYS A 259 -20.01 3.82 -9.65
CA LYS A 259 -18.64 3.31 -9.78
C LYS A 259 -18.05 3.09 -8.40
N ARG A 260 -17.56 1.88 -8.16
CA ARG A 260 -17.00 1.49 -6.85
C ARG A 260 -15.58 0.95 -6.95
N LEU A 261 -14.74 1.34 -5.98
CA LEU A 261 -13.50 0.65 -5.66
C LEU A 261 -13.68 -0.04 -4.29
N GLY A 262 -14.01 -1.32 -4.30
CA GLY A 262 -14.42 -2.00 -3.08
C GLY A 262 -15.63 -1.32 -2.42
N ALA A 263 -15.47 -0.85 -1.18
CA ALA A 263 -16.52 -0.12 -0.47
C ALA A 263 -16.63 1.37 -0.82
N LEU A 264 -15.67 1.92 -1.58
CA LEU A 264 -15.65 3.35 -1.95
C LEU A 264 -16.58 3.62 -3.12
N VAL A 265 -17.44 4.63 -2.99
CA VAL A 265 -18.28 5.14 -4.06
C VAL A 265 -17.57 6.30 -4.72
N LEU A 266 -17.04 6.09 -5.92
CA LEU A 266 -16.27 7.09 -6.66
C LEU A 266 -17.15 8.06 -7.43
N GLU A 267 -18.27 7.55 -8.00
CA GLU A 267 -19.26 8.30 -8.77
C GLU A 267 -20.64 7.70 -8.55
N GLN A 268 -21.69 8.56 -8.59
CA GLN A 268 -23.10 8.18 -8.51
C GLN A 268 -23.89 8.82 -9.64
#